data_449426c6d8ffac09bbe5e0cf651387ff
#
_entry.id   449426c6d8ffac09bbe5e0cf651387ff
#
_cell.length_a   1.000
_cell.length_b   1.000
_cell.length_c   1.000
_cell.angle_alpha   90.00
_cell.angle_beta   90.00
_cell.angle_gamma   90.00
#
_symmetry.space_group_name_H-M   'P 1'
#
loop_
_entity.id
_entity.type
_entity.pdbx_description
1 polymer ?
#
loop_
_entity_poly.entity_id
_entity_poly.type
_entity_poly.pdbx_seq_one_letter_code
_entity_poly.pdbx_strand_id
1 'polypeptide(L)'
;MIEGIIFDVDGTLWDPTEEVAYSWNQAIKEQTDMDRTLTAEQLKREFGKPLEEIIDDLFPELAQIEQESLADHLYKYENKWVETAPCIVYDQMAETVRELSKKYKLFIVSNCQSGYIEAFLKNTGLGEYFADYTCPGDTGKLKGENIRIIMERNGIKEAVYVGDTQGDANACKEAGIPMIFAAYGFGQVEEEHVAIQSFGELLELEFEKGGRK
;
A
#
# COMPACT_ATOMS: atom_id res chain seq x y z
N MET A 1 17.16 2.48 -18.58
CA MET A 1 16.97 3.49 -17.51
C MET A 1 15.51 3.41 -17.16
N ILE A 2 15.16 3.29 -15.89
CA ILE A 2 13.75 3.26 -15.49
C ILE A 2 13.10 4.63 -15.73
N GLU A 3 11.82 4.61 -16.02
CA GLU A 3 11.00 5.78 -16.33
C GLU A 3 10.12 6.16 -15.15
N GLY A 4 9.78 5.17 -14.31
CA GLY A 4 8.91 5.35 -13.17
C GLY A 4 9.22 4.45 -11.98
N ILE A 5 8.81 4.91 -10.80
CA ILE A 5 8.84 4.16 -9.55
C ILE A 5 7.41 4.03 -9.06
N ILE A 6 6.98 2.81 -8.78
CA ILE A 6 5.65 2.50 -8.26
C ILE A 6 5.81 2.11 -6.79
N PHE A 7 5.00 2.65 -5.91
CA PHE A 7 5.06 2.40 -4.47
C PHE A 7 3.81 1.67 -3.97
N ASP A 8 3.99 0.75 -3.06
CA ASP A 8 2.94 0.41 -2.10
C ASP A 8 2.76 1.53 -1.08
N VAL A 9 1.73 1.46 -0.25
CA VAL A 9 1.42 2.47 0.77
C VAL A 9 1.76 1.95 2.16
N ASP A 10 1.01 0.97 2.66
CA ASP A 10 1.09 0.50 4.03
C ASP A 10 2.32 -0.39 4.24
N GLY A 11 3.14 -0.07 5.24
CA GLY A 11 4.43 -0.74 5.43
C GLY A 11 5.55 -0.21 4.54
N THR A 12 5.24 0.58 3.51
CA THR A 12 6.22 1.13 2.57
C THR A 12 6.38 2.65 2.70
N LEU A 13 5.30 3.41 2.61
CA LEU A 13 5.31 4.88 2.73
C LEU A 13 4.96 5.34 4.16
N TRP A 14 4.08 4.63 4.84
CA TRP A 14 3.69 4.90 6.22
C TRP A 14 3.27 3.63 6.98
N ASP A 15 3.10 3.77 8.31
CA ASP A 15 2.47 2.77 9.19
C ASP A 15 1.18 3.36 9.78
N PRO A 16 0.00 3.03 9.26
CA PRO A 16 -1.27 3.53 9.73
C PRO A 16 -1.94 2.59 10.74
N THR A 17 -1.31 1.47 11.13
CA THR A 17 -1.98 0.34 11.77
C THR A 17 -2.65 0.67 13.10
N GLU A 18 -2.07 1.55 13.92
CA GLU A 18 -2.71 2.02 15.17
C GLU A 18 -3.97 2.82 14.88
N GLU A 19 -3.91 3.70 13.89
CA GLU A 19 -5.03 4.56 13.52
C GLU A 19 -6.15 3.79 12.80
N VAL A 20 -5.78 2.81 11.98
CA VAL A 20 -6.75 1.92 11.35
C VAL A 20 -7.41 1.04 12.40
N ALA A 21 -6.65 0.46 13.35
CA ALA A 21 -7.24 -0.29 14.46
C ALA A 21 -8.23 0.55 15.27
N TYR A 22 -7.87 1.81 15.54
CA TYR A 22 -8.79 2.73 16.22
C TYR A 22 -10.07 2.94 15.44
N SER A 23 -9.97 3.30 14.15
CA SER A 23 -11.14 3.60 13.31
C SER A 23 -12.03 2.39 13.10
N TRP A 24 -11.46 1.21 12.88
CA TRP A 24 -12.20 -0.04 12.72
C TRP A 24 -12.92 -0.44 14.01
N ASN A 25 -12.29 -0.26 15.16
CA ASN A 25 -12.94 -0.52 16.45
C ASN A 25 -14.11 0.43 16.72
N GLN A 26 -14.04 1.69 16.26
CA GLN A 26 -15.19 2.60 16.32
C GLN A 26 -16.33 2.10 15.41
N ALA A 27 -16.00 1.70 14.17
CA ALA A 27 -16.99 1.16 13.24
C ALA A 27 -17.66 -0.12 13.78
N ILE A 28 -16.89 -1.07 14.31
CA ILE A 28 -17.40 -2.30 14.92
C ILE A 28 -18.39 -1.96 16.04
N LYS A 29 -17.98 -1.08 16.96
CA LYS A 29 -18.81 -0.67 18.11
C LYS A 29 -20.11 0.03 17.71
N GLU A 30 -20.08 0.84 16.64
CA GLU A 30 -21.24 1.65 16.24
C GLU A 30 -22.17 0.90 15.29
N GLN A 31 -21.65 -0.04 14.52
CA GLN A 31 -22.40 -0.68 13.42
C GLN A 31 -22.75 -2.14 13.70
N THR A 32 -22.23 -2.73 14.79
CA THR A 32 -22.47 -4.14 15.12
C THR A 32 -22.70 -4.33 16.62
N ASP A 33 -23.24 -5.49 16.99
CA ASP A 33 -23.34 -5.92 18.40
C ASP A 33 -22.14 -6.81 18.81
N MET A 34 -21.07 -6.84 18.01
CA MET A 34 -19.90 -7.68 18.31
C MET A 34 -19.08 -7.10 19.47
N ASP A 35 -18.75 -7.97 20.43
CA ASP A 35 -17.76 -7.68 21.48
C ASP A 35 -16.36 -8.07 20.98
N ARG A 36 -15.85 -7.27 20.05
CA ARG A 36 -14.54 -7.50 19.42
C ARG A 36 -13.72 -6.24 19.34
N THR A 37 -12.43 -6.38 19.62
CA THR A 37 -11.45 -5.30 19.47
C THR A 37 -10.26 -5.81 18.66
N LEU A 38 -9.90 -5.10 17.62
CA LEU A 38 -8.72 -5.35 16.79
C LEU A 38 -7.54 -4.54 17.32
N THR A 39 -6.36 -5.10 17.18
CA THR A 39 -5.10 -4.44 17.55
C THR A 39 -4.27 -4.11 16.30
N ALA A 40 -3.39 -3.12 16.39
CA ALA A 40 -2.45 -2.78 15.33
C ALA A 40 -1.60 -4.00 14.91
N GLU A 41 -1.18 -4.82 15.87
CA GLU A 41 -0.39 -6.02 15.61
C GLU A 41 -1.16 -7.09 14.80
N GLN A 42 -2.48 -7.19 14.98
CA GLN A 42 -3.32 -8.05 14.13
C GLN A 42 -3.38 -7.49 12.73
N LEU A 43 -3.62 -6.19 12.57
CA LEU A 43 -3.69 -5.54 11.25
C LEU A 43 -2.36 -5.61 10.49
N LYS A 44 -1.22 -5.46 11.17
CA LYS A 44 0.11 -5.62 10.54
C LYS A 44 0.32 -6.96 9.86
N ARG A 45 -0.31 -8.02 10.36
CA ARG A 45 -0.21 -9.38 9.78
C ARG A 45 -1.08 -9.54 8.54
N GLU A 46 -2.10 -8.71 8.43
CA GLU A 46 -3.10 -8.77 7.35
C GLU A 46 -2.77 -7.80 6.22
N PHE A 47 -2.16 -6.67 6.52
CA PHE A 47 -1.90 -5.63 5.54
C PHE A 47 -1.01 -6.13 4.39
N GLY A 48 -1.35 -5.67 3.17
CA GLY A 48 -0.75 -6.14 1.93
C GLY A 48 -1.52 -7.29 1.26
N LYS A 49 -2.40 -8.01 1.99
CA LYS A 49 -3.31 -9.00 1.42
C LYS A 49 -4.44 -8.31 0.62
N PRO A 50 -5.12 -9.04 -0.29
CA PRO A 50 -6.40 -8.61 -0.85
C PRO A 50 -7.44 -8.30 0.25
N LEU A 51 -8.26 -7.27 0.03
CA LEU A 51 -9.22 -6.81 1.04
C LEU A 51 -10.19 -7.89 1.54
N GLU A 52 -10.67 -8.75 0.63
CA GLU A 52 -11.58 -9.85 0.97
C GLU A 52 -10.90 -10.84 1.92
N GLU A 53 -9.61 -11.18 1.69
CA GLU A 53 -8.85 -12.07 2.55
C GLU A 53 -8.65 -11.49 3.95
N ILE A 54 -8.45 -10.18 4.08
CA ILE A 54 -8.34 -9.51 5.37
C ILE A 54 -9.61 -9.66 6.19
N ILE A 55 -10.77 -9.47 5.55
CA ILE A 55 -12.07 -9.59 6.23
C ILE A 55 -12.37 -11.04 6.59
N ASP A 56 -12.07 -11.99 5.71
CA ASP A 56 -12.24 -13.43 5.95
C ASP A 56 -11.37 -13.89 7.14
N ASP A 57 -10.12 -13.47 7.19
CA ASP A 57 -9.17 -13.84 8.25
C ASP A 57 -9.54 -13.21 9.60
N LEU A 58 -10.00 -11.97 9.58
CA LEU A 58 -10.36 -11.25 10.80
C LEU A 58 -11.76 -11.59 11.32
N PHE A 59 -12.71 -11.97 10.47
CA PHE A 59 -14.10 -12.20 10.83
C PHE A 59 -14.65 -13.52 10.27
N PRO A 60 -13.97 -14.66 10.49
CA PRO A 60 -14.33 -15.95 9.89
C PRO A 60 -15.68 -16.51 10.40
N GLU A 61 -16.20 -15.96 11.50
CA GLU A 61 -17.49 -16.34 12.08
C GLU A 61 -18.70 -15.73 11.36
N LEU A 62 -18.49 -14.69 10.54
CA LEU A 62 -19.56 -14.00 9.82
C LEU A 62 -19.88 -14.70 8.50
N ALA A 63 -21.14 -14.66 8.10
CA ALA A 63 -21.51 -15.05 6.73
C ALA A 63 -21.03 -14.00 5.73
N GLN A 64 -20.76 -14.39 4.49
CA GLN A 64 -20.21 -13.50 3.46
C GLN A 64 -20.97 -12.18 3.32
N ILE A 65 -22.29 -12.19 3.35
CA ILE A 65 -23.11 -10.98 3.25
C ILE A 65 -22.90 -10.03 4.44
N GLU A 66 -22.61 -10.58 5.63
CA GLU A 66 -22.31 -9.80 6.83
C GLU A 66 -20.89 -9.24 6.76
N GLN A 67 -19.94 -10.01 6.24
CA GLN A 67 -18.56 -9.57 5.99
C GLN A 67 -18.51 -8.42 4.98
N GLU A 68 -19.22 -8.53 3.85
CA GLU A 68 -19.33 -7.46 2.85
C GLU A 68 -19.92 -6.17 3.45
N SER A 69 -21.00 -6.31 4.23
CA SER A 69 -21.62 -5.16 4.92
C SER A 69 -20.70 -4.53 5.95
N LEU A 70 -19.97 -5.33 6.73
CA LEU A 70 -19.01 -4.85 7.71
C LEU A 70 -17.84 -4.13 7.03
N ALA A 71 -17.26 -4.74 5.99
CA ALA A 71 -16.16 -4.17 5.22
C ALA A 71 -16.49 -2.76 4.72
N ASP A 72 -17.68 -2.54 4.17
CA ASP A 72 -18.15 -1.23 3.72
C ASP A 72 -18.11 -0.17 4.83
N HIS A 73 -18.44 -0.55 6.07
CA HIS A 73 -18.38 0.35 7.21
C HIS A 73 -16.94 0.60 7.66
N LEU A 74 -16.13 -0.46 7.78
CA LEU A 74 -14.73 -0.36 8.17
C LEU A 74 -13.97 0.58 7.22
N TYR A 75 -14.08 0.38 5.91
CA TYR A 75 -13.38 1.17 4.89
C TYR A 75 -13.82 2.65 4.87
N LYS A 76 -15.11 2.94 5.09
CA LYS A 76 -15.60 4.32 5.19
C LYS A 76 -15.04 5.04 6.42
N TYR A 77 -15.00 4.35 7.57
CA TYR A 77 -14.43 4.91 8.80
C TYR A 77 -12.94 5.14 8.66
N GLU A 78 -12.23 4.17 8.11
CA GLU A 78 -10.81 4.23 7.83
C GLU A 78 -10.46 5.42 6.93
N ASN A 79 -11.01 5.48 5.73
CA ASN A 79 -10.73 6.56 4.78
C ASN A 79 -10.94 7.94 5.41
N LYS A 80 -12.06 8.11 6.14
CA LYS A 80 -12.36 9.38 6.80
C LYS A 80 -11.38 9.70 7.93
N TRP A 81 -10.97 8.69 8.70
CA TRP A 81 -10.09 8.88 9.85
C TRP A 81 -8.65 9.16 9.41
N VAL A 82 -8.09 8.34 8.53
CA VAL A 82 -6.69 8.44 8.11
C VAL A 82 -6.39 9.73 7.31
N GLU A 83 -7.39 10.42 6.77
CA GLU A 83 -7.20 11.74 6.15
C GLU A 83 -6.51 12.77 7.06
N THR A 84 -6.69 12.66 8.39
CA THR A 84 -6.18 13.64 9.36
C THR A 84 -5.56 13.01 10.60
N ALA A 85 -5.60 11.69 10.71
CA ALA A 85 -5.03 10.96 11.82
C ALA A 85 -3.49 11.09 11.85
N PRO A 86 -2.86 11.01 13.04
CA PRO A 86 -1.41 11.09 13.17
C PRO A 86 -0.72 9.77 12.81
N CYS A 87 -0.95 9.27 11.60
CA CYS A 87 -0.29 8.07 11.09
C CYS A 87 1.23 8.25 11.07
N ILE A 88 1.95 7.17 11.34
CA ILE A 88 3.42 7.19 11.37
C ILE A 88 3.92 7.19 9.92
N VAL A 89 4.49 8.30 9.48
CA VAL A 89 5.21 8.41 8.21
C VAL A 89 6.64 7.97 8.42
N TYR A 90 7.17 7.09 7.56
CA TYR A 90 8.55 6.63 7.69
C TYR A 90 9.56 7.77 7.51
N ASP A 91 10.67 7.68 8.24
CA ASP A 91 11.72 8.70 8.23
C ASP A 91 12.22 9.01 6.82
N GLN A 92 12.41 10.30 6.53
CA GLN A 92 12.84 10.82 5.24
C GLN A 92 11.90 10.55 4.05
N MET A 93 10.71 9.93 4.25
CA MET A 93 9.82 9.57 3.16
C MET A 93 9.44 10.79 2.31
N ALA A 94 8.95 11.85 2.93
CA ALA A 94 8.49 13.02 2.22
C ALA A 94 9.61 13.75 1.45
N GLU A 95 10.82 13.79 2.01
CA GLU A 95 11.99 14.38 1.34
C GLU A 95 12.42 13.51 0.15
N THR A 96 12.52 12.20 0.35
CA THR A 96 12.89 11.23 -0.68
C THR A 96 11.91 11.23 -1.86
N VAL A 97 10.59 11.27 -1.60
CA VAL A 97 9.56 11.40 -2.64
C VAL A 97 9.79 12.66 -3.47
N ARG A 98 10.04 13.82 -2.82
CA ARG A 98 10.31 15.08 -3.52
C ARG A 98 11.56 15.01 -4.40
N GLU A 99 12.63 14.40 -3.91
CA GLU A 99 13.89 14.27 -4.68
C GLU A 99 13.74 13.28 -5.85
N LEU A 100 13.08 12.13 -5.64
CA LEU A 100 12.82 11.14 -6.70
C LEU A 100 11.92 11.71 -7.80
N SER A 101 10.90 12.50 -7.45
CA SER A 101 9.97 13.10 -8.41
C SER A 101 10.62 14.06 -9.41
N LYS A 102 11.82 14.59 -9.10
CA LYS A 102 12.61 15.41 -10.00
C LYS A 102 13.24 14.61 -11.15
N LYS A 103 13.36 13.30 -11.00
CA LYS A 103 14.07 12.40 -11.94
C LYS A 103 13.16 11.35 -12.57
N TYR A 104 12.14 10.89 -11.83
CA TYR A 104 11.27 9.78 -12.21
C TYR A 104 9.80 10.18 -12.07
N LYS A 105 8.93 9.56 -12.85
CA LYS A 105 7.50 9.61 -12.58
C LYS A 105 7.20 8.69 -11.40
N LEU A 106 6.48 9.18 -10.39
CA LEU A 106 6.11 8.40 -9.21
C LEU A 106 4.64 7.99 -9.30
N PHE A 107 4.36 6.77 -8.88
CA PHE A 107 3.03 6.16 -8.92
C PHE A 107 2.75 5.43 -7.61
N ILE A 108 1.46 5.21 -7.32
CA ILE A 108 1.04 4.35 -6.22
C ILE A 108 0.15 3.23 -6.76
N VAL A 109 0.44 2.00 -6.35
CA VAL A 109 -0.45 0.84 -6.53
C VAL A 109 -0.46 0.05 -5.23
N SER A 110 -1.57 0.06 -4.51
CA SER A 110 -1.72 -0.62 -3.22
C SER A 110 -2.97 -1.52 -3.19
N ASN A 111 -2.98 -2.53 -2.34
CA ASN A 111 -4.16 -3.37 -2.08
C ASN A 111 -5.06 -2.67 -1.05
N CYS A 112 -5.88 -1.74 -1.51
CA CYS A 112 -6.78 -0.98 -0.65
C CYS A 112 -8.12 -0.70 -1.34
N GLN A 113 -9.07 -0.20 -0.56
CA GLN A 113 -10.35 0.30 -1.04
C GLN A 113 -10.20 1.64 -1.78
N SER A 114 -11.18 1.95 -2.62
CA SER A 114 -11.28 3.28 -3.27
C SER A 114 -11.32 4.41 -2.23
N GLY A 115 -10.60 5.48 -2.49
CA GLY A 115 -10.51 6.65 -1.61
C GLY A 115 -9.39 6.59 -0.56
N TYR A 116 -8.77 5.43 -0.33
CA TYR A 116 -7.69 5.30 0.66
C TYR A 116 -6.39 6.00 0.24
N ILE A 117 -5.99 5.83 -1.01
CA ILE A 117 -4.80 6.50 -1.54
C ILE A 117 -4.98 8.02 -1.50
N GLU A 118 -6.17 8.51 -1.84
CA GLU A 118 -6.51 9.92 -1.73
C GLU A 118 -6.42 10.43 -0.29
N ALA A 119 -6.86 9.62 0.68
CA ALA A 119 -6.76 9.96 2.11
C ALA A 119 -5.29 10.05 2.55
N PHE A 120 -4.43 9.09 2.14
CA PHE A 120 -2.98 9.14 2.35
C PHE A 120 -2.35 10.40 1.73
N LEU A 121 -2.65 10.68 0.46
CA LEU A 121 -2.10 11.84 -0.25
C LEU A 121 -2.56 13.17 0.40
N LYS A 122 -3.79 13.23 0.89
CA LYS A 122 -4.31 14.39 1.61
C LYS A 122 -3.64 14.56 2.97
N ASN A 123 -3.46 13.49 3.72
CA ASN A 123 -2.82 13.51 5.03
C ASN A 123 -1.37 13.99 4.93
N THR A 124 -0.61 13.43 3.98
CA THR A 124 0.82 13.73 3.82
C THR A 124 1.11 15.00 3.03
N GLY A 125 0.13 15.50 2.26
CA GLY A 125 0.31 16.65 1.36
C GLY A 125 1.23 16.36 0.17
N LEU A 126 1.40 15.09 -0.21
CA LEU A 126 2.34 14.67 -1.26
C LEU A 126 1.70 14.43 -2.63
N GLY A 127 0.40 14.72 -2.81
CA GLY A 127 -0.33 14.41 -4.03
C GLY A 127 0.29 14.97 -5.31
N GLU A 128 0.90 16.16 -5.26
CA GLU A 128 1.54 16.78 -6.42
C GLU A 128 2.77 16.04 -6.97
N TYR A 129 3.38 15.16 -6.18
CA TYR A 129 4.58 14.40 -6.56
C TYR A 129 4.27 13.07 -7.23
N PHE A 130 3.03 12.57 -7.12
CA PHE A 130 2.60 11.33 -7.75
C PHE A 130 1.83 11.64 -9.04
N ALA A 131 2.31 11.09 -10.15
CA ALA A 131 1.71 11.31 -11.47
C ALA A 131 0.36 10.61 -11.61
N ASP A 132 0.20 9.45 -10.96
CA ASP A 132 -1.02 8.64 -11.02
C ASP A 132 -1.02 7.57 -9.93
N TYR A 133 -2.20 6.98 -9.65
CA TYR A 133 -2.37 5.91 -8.68
C TYR A 133 -3.58 5.04 -9.04
N THR A 134 -3.63 3.84 -8.48
CA THR A 134 -4.79 2.94 -8.60
C THR A 134 -4.74 1.84 -7.53
N CYS A 135 -5.89 1.22 -7.30
CA CYS A 135 -6.05 0.13 -6.34
C CYS A 135 -7.15 -0.86 -6.79
N PRO A 136 -7.27 -2.03 -6.17
CA PRO A 136 -8.37 -2.96 -6.40
C PRO A 136 -9.75 -2.32 -6.20
N GLY A 137 -9.90 -1.44 -5.21
CA GLY A 137 -11.14 -0.73 -4.95
C GLY A 137 -11.64 0.11 -6.12
N ASP A 138 -10.74 0.61 -6.99
CA ASP A 138 -11.11 1.39 -8.17
C ASP A 138 -11.33 0.53 -9.41
N THR A 139 -10.57 -0.54 -9.56
CA THR A 139 -10.50 -1.31 -10.82
C THR A 139 -11.18 -2.67 -10.75
N GLY A 140 -11.38 -3.22 -9.57
CA GLY A 140 -11.76 -4.62 -9.36
C GLY A 140 -10.68 -5.62 -9.80
N LYS A 141 -9.42 -5.18 -9.95
CA LYS A 141 -8.30 -5.98 -10.42
C LYS A 141 -7.28 -6.21 -9.32
N LEU A 142 -6.54 -7.32 -9.41
CA LEU A 142 -5.43 -7.61 -8.49
C LEU A 142 -4.24 -6.67 -8.68
N LYS A 143 -3.35 -6.61 -7.70
CA LYS A 143 -2.20 -5.70 -7.67
C LYS A 143 -1.32 -5.82 -8.92
N GLY A 144 -1.01 -7.04 -9.39
CA GLY A 144 -0.19 -7.25 -10.59
C GLY A 144 -0.82 -6.69 -11.87
N GLU A 145 -2.16 -6.80 -12.02
CA GLU A 145 -2.90 -6.17 -13.12
C GLU A 145 -2.91 -4.65 -12.98
N ASN A 146 -3.08 -4.13 -11.75
CA ASN A 146 -3.06 -2.70 -11.48
C ASN A 146 -1.69 -2.06 -11.79
N ILE A 147 -0.59 -2.75 -11.53
CA ILE A 147 0.75 -2.32 -11.96
C ILE A 147 0.80 -2.17 -13.48
N ARG A 148 0.30 -3.15 -14.24
CA ARG A 148 0.25 -3.06 -15.71
C ARG A 148 -0.64 -1.91 -16.19
N ILE A 149 -1.81 -1.72 -15.56
CA ILE A 149 -2.73 -0.62 -15.88
C ILE A 149 -2.06 0.74 -15.69
N ILE A 150 -1.36 0.96 -14.57
CA ILE A 150 -0.61 2.21 -14.33
C ILE A 150 0.46 2.43 -15.40
N MET A 151 1.22 1.39 -15.72
CA MET A 151 2.28 1.48 -16.72
C MET A 151 1.72 1.82 -18.12
N GLU A 152 0.68 1.11 -18.55
CA GLU A 152 0.03 1.33 -19.85
C GLU A 152 -0.60 2.72 -19.94
N ARG A 153 -1.38 3.12 -18.95
CA ARG A 153 -2.10 4.40 -18.89
C ARG A 153 -1.15 5.60 -18.95
N ASN A 154 0.06 5.43 -18.39
CA ASN A 154 1.07 6.49 -18.35
C ASN A 154 2.18 6.35 -19.38
N GLY A 155 2.11 5.37 -20.27
CA GLY A 155 3.10 5.11 -21.31
C GLY A 155 4.48 4.71 -20.78
N ILE A 156 4.55 4.09 -19.60
CA ILE A 156 5.78 3.65 -18.94
C ILE A 156 6.11 2.24 -19.42
N LYS A 157 7.36 2.03 -19.83
CA LYS A 157 7.86 0.70 -20.27
C LYS A 157 8.79 0.05 -19.24
N GLU A 158 9.52 0.87 -18.51
CA GLU A 158 10.52 0.42 -17.54
C GLU A 158 10.21 1.05 -16.18
N ALA A 159 9.75 0.25 -15.24
CA ALA A 159 9.44 0.67 -13.89
C ALA A 159 10.07 -0.28 -12.87
N VAL A 160 10.18 0.19 -11.63
CA VAL A 160 10.49 -0.61 -10.44
C VAL A 160 9.36 -0.41 -9.42
N TYR A 161 9.06 -1.44 -8.68
CA TYR A 161 8.10 -1.38 -7.59
C TYR A 161 8.84 -1.37 -6.24
N VAL A 162 8.38 -0.58 -5.30
CA VAL A 162 8.86 -0.56 -3.92
C VAL A 162 7.74 -1.05 -3.03
N GLY A 163 7.96 -2.12 -2.30
CA GLY A 163 6.97 -2.74 -1.42
C GLY A 163 7.62 -3.58 -0.34
N ASP A 164 6.85 -4.07 0.62
CA ASP A 164 7.36 -4.71 1.83
C ASP A 164 6.83 -6.12 2.08
N THR A 165 5.94 -6.64 1.21
CA THR A 165 5.32 -7.95 1.41
C THR A 165 5.63 -8.96 0.31
N GLN A 166 5.44 -10.25 0.62
CA GLN A 166 5.48 -11.31 -0.40
C GLN A 166 4.39 -11.11 -1.47
N GLY A 167 3.25 -10.50 -1.10
CA GLY A 167 2.20 -10.12 -2.04
C GLY A 167 2.70 -9.15 -3.11
N ASP A 168 3.56 -8.19 -2.74
CA ASP A 168 4.20 -7.25 -3.67
C ASP A 168 5.17 -7.97 -4.61
N ALA A 169 5.99 -8.86 -4.07
CA ALA A 169 6.92 -9.66 -4.87
C ALA A 169 6.18 -10.50 -5.92
N ASN A 170 5.08 -11.15 -5.52
CA ASN A 170 4.23 -11.93 -6.43
C ASN A 170 3.60 -11.04 -7.52
N ALA A 171 3.08 -9.86 -7.14
CA ALA A 171 2.49 -8.90 -8.07
C ALA A 171 3.52 -8.36 -9.07
N CYS A 172 4.74 -8.07 -8.62
CA CYS A 172 5.85 -7.64 -9.47
C CYS A 172 6.25 -8.74 -10.48
N LYS A 173 6.33 -9.98 -10.02
CA LYS A 173 6.61 -11.15 -10.87
C LYS A 173 5.54 -11.33 -11.94
N GLU A 174 4.27 -11.18 -11.58
CA GLU A 174 3.14 -11.21 -12.50
C GLU A 174 3.19 -10.06 -13.51
N ALA A 175 3.49 -8.85 -13.05
CA ALA A 175 3.59 -7.66 -13.90
C ALA A 175 4.85 -7.66 -14.79
N GLY A 176 5.88 -8.46 -14.43
CA GLY A 176 7.15 -8.55 -15.16
C GLY A 176 8.09 -7.39 -14.87
N ILE A 177 8.02 -6.77 -13.67
CA ILE A 177 8.89 -5.68 -13.25
C ILE A 177 9.71 -6.06 -12.01
N PRO A 178 10.90 -5.47 -11.81
CA PRO A 178 11.68 -5.70 -10.59
C PRO A 178 11.04 -5.05 -9.36
N MET A 179 11.32 -5.64 -8.19
CA MET A 179 10.95 -5.11 -6.88
C MET A 179 12.19 -4.65 -6.10
N ILE A 180 12.03 -3.58 -5.34
CA ILE A 180 12.88 -3.19 -4.21
C ILE A 180 12.13 -3.51 -2.94
N PHE A 181 12.74 -4.32 -2.09
CA PHE A 181 12.14 -4.74 -0.83
C PHE A 181 12.38 -3.71 0.28
N ALA A 182 11.32 -3.16 0.82
CA ALA A 182 11.32 -2.28 1.98
C ALA A 182 11.39 -3.11 3.26
N ALA A 183 12.60 -3.51 3.67
CA ALA A 183 12.82 -4.44 4.78
C ALA A 183 12.47 -3.86 6.17
N TYR A 184 12.13 -2.57 6.25
CA TYR A 184 11.63 -1.90 7.44
C TYR A 184 10.11 -2.01 7.61
N GLY A 185 9.39 -2.54 6.59
CA GLY A 185 7.94 -2.67 6.58
C GLY A 185 7.40 -3.82 7.43
N PHE A 186 6.22 -4.31 7.08
CA PHE A 186 5.50 -5.30 7.88
C PHE A 186 5.86 -6.75 7.55
N GLY A 187 6.20 -7.00 6.27
CA GLY A 187 6.33 -8.34 5.73
C GLY A 187 7.76 -8.84 5.60
N GLN A 188 7.86 -10.00 4.97
CA GLN A 188 9.10 -10.64 4.56
C GLN A 188 8.91 -11.17 3.14
N VAL A 189 9.99 -11.33 2.40
CA VAL A 189 10.00 -11.90 1.05
C VAL A 189 10.91 -13.11 0.99
N GLU A 190 10.53 -14.13 0.22
CA GLU A 190 11.27 -15.38 0.11
C GLU A 190 12.44 -15.29 -0.89
N GLU A 191 12.26 -14.51 -1.97
CA GLU A 191 13.26 -14.36 -3.01
C GLU A 191 14.26 -13.24 -2.67
N GLU A 192 15.46 -13.31 -3.22
CA GLU A 192 16.45 -12.24 -3.12
C GLU A 192 16.04 -11.04 -3.98
N HIS A 193 15.84 -9.89 -3.33
CA HIS A 193 15.61 -8.60 -3.93
C HIS A 193 16.66 -7.59 -3.49
N VAL A 194 16.81 -6.50 -4.23
CA VAL A 194 17.48 -5.32 -3.69
C VAL A 194 16.64 -4.86 -2.51
N ALA A 195 17.24 -4.78 -1.32
CA ALA A 195 16.56 -4.40 -0.09
C ALA A 195 17.07 -3.07 0.43
N ILE A 196 16.15 -2.27 0.98
CA ILE A 196 16.45 -1.02 1.69
C ILE A 196 16.03 -1.15 3.15
N GLN A 197 16.85 -0.62 4.06
CA GLN A 197 16.60 -0.63 5.51
C GLN A 197 15.92 0.65 5.99
N SER A 198 15.85 1.67 5.15
CA SER A 198 15.14 2.93 5.35
C SER A 198 14.69 3.49 4.00
N PHE A 199 13.61 4.29 4.02
CA PHE A 199 13.08 4.87 2.78
C PHE A 199 14.09 5.80 2.08
N GLY A 200 14.93 6.49 2.86
CA GLY A 200 15.95 7.40 2.33
C GLY A 200 17.02 6.72 1.46
N GLU A 201 17.28 5.42 1.67
CA GLU A 201 18.26 4.66 0.88
C GLU A 201 17.88 4.56 -0.61
N LEU A 202 16.61 4.82 -0.98
CA LEU A 202 16.20 4.92 -2.38
C LEU A 202 16.99 5.97 -3.16
N LEU A 203 17.46 7.03 -2.51
CA LEU A 203 18.28 8.08 -3.15
C LEU A 203 19.69 7.60 -3.49
N GLU A 204 20.16 6.53 -2.85
CA GLU A 204 21.51 5.97 -3.06
C GLU A 204 21.50 4.91 -4.18
N LEU A 205 20.31 4.44 -4.61
CA LEU A 205 20.19 3.43 -5.64
C LEU A 205 20.38 4.03 -7.04
N GLU A 206 21.20 3.37 -7.85
CA GLU A 206 21.30 3.64 -9.27
C GLU A 206 20.29 2.77 -10.02
N PHE A 207 19.22 3.37 -10.52
CA PHE A 207 18.20 2.68 -11.30
C PHE A 207 18.64 2.48 -12.76
N GLU A 208 19.58 1.57 -12.99
CA GLU A 208 20.02 1.20 -14.34
C GLU A 208 19.09 0.19 -15.01
N LYS A 209 19.14 0.09 -16.36
CA LYS A 209 18.38 -0.92 -17.11
C LYS A 209 18.75 -2.32 -16.68
N GLY A 210 17.76 -3.08 -16.19
CA GLY A 210 17.89 -4.50 -15.91
C GLY A 210 18.72 -4.76 -14.66
N GLY A 211 18.07 -4.86 -13.52
CA GLY A 211 18.68 -5.25 -12.25
C GLY A 211 19.58 -6.48 -12.42
N ARG A 212 20.91 -6.22 -12.34
CA ARG A 212 21.97 -7.14 -11.99
C ARG A 212 23.26 -6.35 -11.75
N LYS A 213 23.50 -6.01 -10.52
CA LYS A 213 24.78 -6.35 -9.85
C LYS A 213 24.57 -6.20 -8.37
#